data_cdb290688adfb5cabf5adb6a71a50117
#
_entry.id   cdb290688adfb5cabf5adb6a71a50117
#
_cell.length_a   1.000
_cell.length_b   1.000
_cell.length_c   1.000
_cell.angle_alpha   90.00
_cell.angle_beta   90.00
_cell.angle_gamma   90.00
#
_symmetry.space_group_name_H-M   'P 1'
#
loop_
_entity.id
_entity.type
_entity.pdbx_description
1 polymer ?
#
loop_
_entity_poly.entity_id
_entity_poly.type
_entity_poly.pdbx_seq_one_letter_code
_entity_poly.pdbx_strand_id
1 'polypeptide(L)'
;MKKTMLAIGTTMGLMLATGVWAADTGGSSTGQKSSAETYTGCLAKGDAPNEFKLTNVNGGSEEYELVGGKDLKDHVGHKVEVKGEKISSKQAEKVEKASGAAEKGESEAGHEHIRVSSMRHIAATCP
;
A
#
# COMPACT_ATOMS: atom_id res chain seq x y z
N MET A 1 -21.31 -49.84 -8.45
CA MET A 1 -22.04 -50.85 -7.64
C MET A 1 -22.48 -50.23 -6.34
N LYS A 2 -23.80 -50.40 -6.06
CA LYS A 2 -24.50 -50.18 -4.77
C LYS A 2 -24.57 -48.72 -4.31
N LYS A 3 -25.66 -47.97 -4.50
CA LYS A 3 -27.07 -48.09 -3.99
C LYS A 3 -27.10 -48.09 -2.47
N THR A 4 -27.74 -47.06 -1.90
CA THR A 4 -28.95 -47.16 -1.08
C THR A 4 -29.26 -45.78 -0.51
N MET A 5 -30.37 -45.15 -0.86
CA MET A 5 -31.70 -45.08 -0.25
C MET A 5 -31.73 -44.25 1.06
N LEU A 6 -32.43 -43.17 1.00
CA LEU A 6 -33.81 -42.83 1.38
C LEU A 6 -34.03 -42.64 2.89
N ALA A 7 -34.38 -41.42 3.27
CA ALA A 7 -35.41 -41.23 4.29
C ALA A 7 -35.99 -39.81 4.20
N ILE A 8 -37.26 -39.76 4.04
CA ILE A 8 -38.24 -38.69 4.03
C ILE A 8 -38.49 -38.26 5.48
N GLY A 9 -38.49 -36.97 5.72
CA GLY A 9 -38.92 -36.44 7.01
C GLY A 9 -39.57 -35.07 6.81
N THR A 10 -40.88 -35.09 6.59
CA THR A 10 -41.78 -33.93 6.55
C THR A 10 -42.07 -33.50 8.00
N THR A 11 -41.77 -32.26 8.34
CA THR A 11 -42.43 -31.56 9.45
C THR A 11 -42.64 -30.09 9.06
N MET A 12 -43.88 -29.80 8.90
CA MET A 12 -44.54 -28.53 8.73
C MET A 12 -44.50 -27.77 10.08
N GLY A 13 -43.80 -26.68 10.11
CA GLY A 13 -43.74 -25.78 11.28
C GLY A 13 -43.84 -24.32 10.79
N LEU A 14 -45.06 -23.85 10.86
CA LEU A 14 -45.41 -22.44 10.64
C LEU A 14 -44.98 -21.63 11.86
N MET A 15 -43.97 -20.75 11.75
CA MET A 15 -43.74 -19.69 12.72
C MET A 15 -43.37 -18.41 12.00
N LEU A 16 -44.30 -17.47 12.13
CA LEU A 16 -44.10 -16.05 11.88
C LEU A 16 -43.07 -15.52 12.90
N ALA A 17 -41.98 -15.00 12.42
CA ALA A 17 -41.09 -14.14 13.21
C ALA A 17 -40.49 -13.08 12.27
N THR A 18 -41.00 -11.93 12.45
CA THR A 18 -40.48 -10.57 12.25
C THR A 18 -39.01 -10.43 11.90
N GLY A 19 -38.78 -9.62 10.89
CA GLY A 19 -37.54 -9.16 10.31
C GLY A 19 -36.37 -9.01 11.25
N VAL A 20 -35.32 -9.71 10.87
CA VAL A 20 -33.96 -9.33 11.24
C VAL A 20 -33.28 -8.99 9.94
N TRP A 21 -32.83 -7.79 9.88
CA TRP A 21 -31.99 -7.29 8.82
C TRP A 21 -30.72 -8.15 8.77
N ALA A 22 -30.68 -9.04 7.83
CA ALA A 22 -29.45 -9.71 7.49
C ALA A 22 -28.49 -8.62 7.01
N ALA A 23 -27.54 -8.28 7.83
CA ALA A 23 -26.36 -7.59 7.40
C ALA A 23 -25.71 -8.49 6.35
N ASP A 24 -25.76 -8.03 5.14
CA ASP A 24 -25.03 -8.59 4.02
C ASP A 24 -23.55 -8.56 4.42
N THR A 25 -23.05 -9.72 4.82
CA THR A 25 -21.63 -9.94 4.95
C THR A 25 -21.10 -10.14 3.54
N GLY A 26 -21.16 -9.07 2.79
CA GLY A 26 -20.53 -8.96 1.50
C GLY A 26 -19.05 -9.18 1.64
N GLY A 27 -18.58 -10.08 0.82
CA GLY A 27 -17.25 -10.56 0.64
C GLY A 27 -16.13 -9.64 1.09
N SER A 28 -15.29 -10.17 1.94
CA SER A 28 -13.96 -9.68 2.23
C SER A 28 -13.14 -9.64 0.95
N SER A 29 -13.29 -8.61 0.15
CA SER A 29 -12.20 -8.18 -0.68
C SER A 29 -11.22 -7.48 0.26
N THR A 30 -10.17 -8.15 0.61
CA THR A 30 -8.96 -7.57 1.19
C THR A 30 -8.29 -6.66 0.16
N GLY A 31 -9.02 -5.67 -0.29
CA GLY A 31 -8.45 -4.45 -0.80
C GLY A 31 -8.00 -3.68 0.43
N GLN A 32 -6.78 -3.86 0.81
CA GLN A 32 -6.13 -3.03 1.79
C GLN A 32 -6.24 -1.60 1.27
N LYS A 33 -7.21 -0.88 1.79
CA LYS A 33 -7.39 0.54 1.52
C LYS A 33 -6.29 1.24 2.32
N SER A 34 -5.10 1.25 1.74
CA SER A 34 -3.99 1.97 2.32
C SER A 34 -4.39 3.45 2.31
N SER A 35 -4.64 3.98 3.47
CA SER A 35 -4.89 5.39 3.64
C SER A 35 -3.58 6.13 3.44
N ALA A 36 -3.62 7.24 2.70
CA ALA A 36 -2.46 8.08 2.56
C ALA A 36 -2.05 8.64 3.93
N GLU A 37 -0.83 8.38 4.32
CA GLU A 37 -0.22 8.85 5.56
C GLU A 37 0.83 9.92 5.25
N THR A 38 1.26 10.63 6.28
CA THR A 38 2.26 11.69 6.18
C THR A 38 3.54 11.25 6.88
N TYR A 39 4.64 11.33 6.15
CA TYR A 39 5.98 10.94 6.59
C TYR A 39 6.92 12.12 6.50
N THR A 40 7.66 12.40 7.53
CA THR A 40 8.67 13.46 7.55
C THR A 40 10.05 12.82 7.62
N GLY A 41 10.97 13.23 6.78
CA GLY A 41 12.32 12.66 6.75
C GLY A 41 13.27 13.43 5.87
N CYS A 42 14.44 12.85 5.64
CA CYS A 42 15.45 13.34 4.73
C CYS A 42 15.30 12.67 3.37
N LEU A 43 15.23 13.45 2.32
CA LEU A 43 15.21 12.93 0.96
C LEU A 43 16.63 12.59 0.51
N ALA A 44 16.85 11.36 0.15
CA ALA A 44 18.11 10.84 -0.38
C ALA A 44 17.92 10.21 -1.76
N LYS A 45 19.01 10.01 -2.48
CA LYS A 45 18.99 9.17 -3.68
C LYS A 45 18.84 7.72 -3.28
N GLY A 46 18.08 6.97 -4.06
CA GLY A 46 18.02 5.52 -4.00
C GLY A 46 19.25 4.86 -4.67
N ASP A 47 19.18 3.57 -4.83
CA ASP A 47 20.30 2.77 -5.34
C ASP A 47 20.37 2.76 -6.87
N ALA A 48 19.26 3.04 -7.56
CA ALA A 48 19.24 3.17 -9.01
C ALA A 48 19.02 4.64 -9.47
N PRO A 49 19.33 4.94 -10.74
CA PRO A 49 19.04 6.24 -11.33
C PRO A 49 17.55 6.56 -11.26
N ASN A 50 17.22 7.75 -10.79
CA ASN A 50 15.85 8.24 -10.59
C ASN A 50 15.06 7.56 -9.45
N GLU A 51 15.70 6.78 -8.62
CA GLU A 51 15.16 6.32 -7.36
C GLU A 51 15.47 7.30 -6.24
N PHE A 52 14.53 7.41 -5.31
CA PHE A 52 14.63 8.27 -4.14
C PHE A 52 14.16 7.51 -2.91
N LYS A 53 14.77 7.81 -1.79
CA LYS A 53 14.39 7.25 -0.50
C LYS A 53 14.22 8.34 0.55
N LEU A 54 13.29 8.11 1.45
CA LEU A 54 13.10 8.93 2.63
C LEU A 54 13.77 8.25 3.81
N THR A 55 14.75 8.91 4.40
CA THR A 55 15.52 8.40 5.54
C THR A 55 15.18 9.17 6.82
N ASN A 56 15.53 8.61 7.97
CA ASN A 56 15.23 9.21 9.29
C ASN A 56 13.74 9.56 9.44
N VAL A 57 12.89 8.65 9.04
CA VAL A 57 11.44 8.89 8.98
C VAL A 57 10.89 9.14 10.37
N ASN A 58 10.18 10.26 10.51
CA ASN A 58 9.59 10.71 11.77
C ASN A 58 10.60 10.79 12.95
N GLY A 59 11.88 10.99 12.63
CA GLY A 59 12.96 11.04 13.63
C GLY A 59 13.48 9.67 14.08
N GLY A 60 13.05 8.60 13.42
CA GLY A 60 13.54 7.24 13.62
C GLY A 60 14.66 6.86 12.65
N SER A 61 14.99 5.58 12.60
CA SER A 61 15.98 4.99 11.69
C SER A 61 15.34 4.30 10.47
N GLU A 62 14.04 4.44 10.30
CA GLU A 62 13.31 3.83 9.20
C GLU A 62 13.62 4.52 7.88
N GLU A 63 13.66 3.73 6.84
CA GLU A 63 13.83 4.17 5.46
C GLU A 63 12.70 3.64 4.60
N TYR A 64 12.19 4.48 3.71
CA TYR A 64 11.17 4.11 2.74
C TYR A 64 11.62 4.51 1.35
N GLU A 65 11.42 3.63 0.41
CA GLU A 65 11.60 3.93 -1.00
C GLU A 65 10.40 4.71 -1.53
N LEU A 66 10.67 5.77 -2.28
CA LEU A 66 9.65 6.66 -2.80
C LEU A 66 9.36 6.35 -4.26
N VAL A 67 8.13 5.98 -4.55
CA VAL A 67 7.68 5.64 -5.89
C VAL A 67 6.77 6.74 -6.43
N GLY A 68 7.08 7.23 -7.60
CA GLY A 68 6.40 8.40 -8.18
C GLY A 68 6.79 9.69 -7.47
N GLY A 69 5.98 10.71 -7.66
CA GLY A 69 6.27 12.06 -7.14
C GLY A 69 6.98 12.91 -8.18
N LYS A 70 6.68 14.21 -8.13
CA LYS A 70 7.31 15.23 -8.97
C LYS A 70 8.38 15.94 -8.17
N ASP A 71 9.42 16.38 -8.85
CA ASP A 71 10.44 17.29 -8.34
C ASP A 71 11.29 16.74 -7.16
N LEU A 72 11.23 15.42 -6.88
CA LEU A 72 12.01 14.81 -5.81
C LEU A 72 13.52 15.08 -5.97
N LYS A 73 14.02 15.04 -7.20
CA LYS A 73 15.45 15.24 -7.51
C LYS A 73 16.00 16.58 -6.99
N ASP A 74 15.15 17.61 -6.97
CA ASP A 74 15.55 18.98 -6.62
C ASP A 74 15.61 19.20 -5.10
N HIS A 75 15.15 18.21 -4.34
CA HIS A 75 15.10 18.24 -2.88
C HIS A 75 15.98 17.18 -2.21
N VAL A 76 16.86 16.54 -2.97
CA VAL A 76 17.83 15.59 -2.38
C VAL A 76 18.74 16.32 -1.38
N GLY A 77 18.87 15.77 -0.19
CA GLY A 77 19.57 16.39 0.95
C GLY A 77 18.71 17.31 1.81
N HIS A 78 17.48 17.54 1.42
CA HIS A 78 16.55 18.39 2.15
C HIS A 78 15.65 17.56 3.09
N LYS A 79 15.22 18.21 4.16
CA LYS A 79 14.13 17.69 5.00
C LYS A 79 12.80 17.97 4.33
N VAL A 80 12.03 16.93 4.12
CA VAL A 80 10.73 17.01 3.43
C VAL A 80 9.64 16.29 4.21
N GLU A 81 8.42 16.67 3.93
CA GLU A 81 7.23 15.96 4.33
C GLU A 81 6.60 15.34 3.08
N VAL A 82 6.43 14.04 3.10
CA VAL A 82 5.84 13.26 2.01
C VAL A 82 4.48 12.74 2.46
N LYS A 83 3.46 12.99 1.67
CA LYS A 83 2.17 12.34 1.81
C LYS A 83 2.06 11.24 0.78
N GLY A 84 1.75 10.04 1.23
CA GLY A 84 1.68 8.90 0.35
C GLY A 84 1.07 7.68 1.02
N GLU A 85 0.99 6.63 0.27
CA GLU A 85 0.41 5.36 0.71
C GLU A 85 1.48 4.27 0.64
N LYS A 86 1.58 3.45 1.68
CA LYS A 86 2.45 2.27 1.67
C LYS A 86 1.93 1.28 0.63
N ILE A 87 2.81 0.84 -0.24
CA ILE A 87 2.51 -0.12 -1.29
C ILE A 87 3.47 -1.31 -1.23
N SER A 88 3.03 -2.43 -1.78
CA SER A 88 3.90 -3.60 -1.91
C SER A 88 4.91 -3.42 -3.04
N SER A 89 6.04 -4.15 -2.98
CA SER A 89 7.06 -4.15 -4.04
C SER A 89 6.46 -4.43 -5.43
N LYS A 90 5.51 -5.34 -5.55
CA LYS A 90 4.81 -5.62 -6.82
C LYS A 90 4.00 -4.43 -7.35
N GLN A 91 3.47 -3.61 -6.45
CA GLN A 91 2.76 -2.38 -6.84
C GLN A 91 3.75 -1.27 -7.20
N ALA A 92 4.88 -1.19 -6.50
CA ALA A 92 5.97 -0.27 -6.81
C ALA A 92 6.50 -0.51 -8.22
N GLU A 93 6.88 -1.73 -8.57
CA GLU A 93 7.30 -2.09 -9.92
C GLU A 93 6.32 -1.69 -11.03
N LYS A 94 5.01 -1.79 -10.76
CA LYS A 94 3.99 -1.37 -11.73
C LYS A 94 3.98 0.15 -11.95
N VAL A 95 4.15 0.90 -10.88
CA VAL A 95 4.18 2.38 -10.94
C VAL A 95 5.44 2.85 -11.64
N GLU A 96 6.58 2.25 -11.34
CA GLU A 96 7.87 2.55 -11.97
C GLU A 96 7.86 2.25 -13.46
N LYS A 97 7.37 1.07 -13.85
CA LYS A 97 7.19 0.73 -15.26
C LYS A 97 6.27 1.71 -16.00
N ALA A 98 5.21 2.16 -15.34
CA ALA A 98 4.29 3.13 -15.93
C ALA A 98 4.91 4.54 -16.05
N SER A 99 5.84 4.91 -15.17
CA SER A 99 6.55 6.19 -15.21
C SER A 99 7.84 6.19 -16.06
N GLY A 100 8.20 5.04 -16.64
CA GLY A 100 9.41 4.89 -17.43
C GLY A 100 10.70 4.83 -16.61
N ALA A 101 10.57 4.67 -15.30
CA ALA A 101 11.70 4.55 -14.37
C ALA A 101 12.19 3.10 -14.19
N ALA A 102 11.61 2.16 -14.92
CA ALA A 102 11.94 0.75 -14.80
C ALA A 102 13.36 0.47 -15.28
N GLU A 103 14.28 0.53 -14.37
CA GLU A 103 15.56 -0.11 -14.50
C GLU A 103 15.40 -1.61 -14.16
N LYS A 104 16.24 -2.42 -14.77
CA LYS A 104 16.23 -3.89 -14.63
C LYS A 104 16.38 -4.28 -13.16
N GLY A 105 15.29 -4.79 -12.60
CA GLY A 105 15.16 -5.23 -11.26
C GLY A 105 16.30 -6.06 -10.71
N GLU A 106 16.87 -5.55 -9.68
CA GLU A 106 17.18 -6.38 -8.55
C GLU A 106 15.92 -6.34 -7.68
N SER A 107 15.50 -7.52 -7.29
CA SER A 107 14.32 -7.74 -6.48
C SER A 107 14.43 -6.90 -5.19
N GLU A 108 13.73 -5.80 -5.14
CA GLU A 108 13.52 -4.95 -3.97
C GLU A 108 12.74 -5.69 -2.86
N ALA A 109 13.06 -6.98 -2.70
CA ALA A 109 12.46 -7.82 -1.68
C ALA A 109 13.00 -7.43 -0.32
N GLY A 110 12.28 -6.56 0.37
CA GLY A 110 12.58 -6.17 1.73
C GLY A 110 12.46 -4.67 2.02
N HIS A 111 12.34 -3.84 1.01
CA HIS A 111 12.10 -2.41 1.19
C HIS A 111 10.61 -2.08 1.26
N GLU A 112 10.23 -1.23 2.18
CA GLU A 112 8.90 -0.67 2.22
C GLU A 112 8.82 0.52 1.26
N HIS A 113 7.80 0.53 0.42
CA HIS A 113 7.60 1.54 -0.61
C HIS A 113 6.46 2.47 -0.27
N ILE A 114 6.64 3.75 -0.54
CA ILE A 114 5.59 4.75 -0.45
C ILE A 114 5.30 5.31 -1.83
N ARG A 115 4.07 5.16 -2.30
CA ARG A 115 3.59 5.90 -3.46
C ARG A 115 3.32 7.33 -3.07
N VAL A 116 4.12 8.26 -3.59
CA VAL A 116 4.04 9.67 -3.28
C VAL A 116 2.85 10.31 -3.98
N SER A 117 1.96 10.91 -3.22
CA SER A 117 0.87 11.75 -3.75
C SER A 117 1.21 13.24 -3.71
N SER A 118 1.93 13.69 -2.71
CA SER A 118 2.43 15.06 -2.63
C SER A 118 3.66 15.14 -1.73
N MET A 119 4.47 16.16 -1.94
CA MET A 119 5.63 16.47 -1.13
C MET A 119 5.64 17.95 -0.78
N ARG A 120 6.13 18.26 0.42
CA ARG A 120 6.33 19.62 0.91
C ARG A 120 7.75 19.75 1.47
N HIS A 121 8.47 20.74 1.01
CA HIS A 121 9.77 21.10 1.54
C HIS A 121 9.63 21.68 2.96
N ILE A 122 10.47 21.24 3.88
CA ILE A 122 10.50 21.71 5.28
C ILE A 122 11.77 22.52 5.54
N ALA A 123 12.94 21.96 5.21
CA ALA A 123 14.23 22.63 5.44
C ALA A 123 15.24 22.23 4.36
N ALA A 124 16.14 23.12 4.05
CA ALA A 124 17.18 22.93 3.02
C ALA A 124 18.29 21.95 3.43
N THR A 125 18.31 21.54 4.66
CA THR A 125 19.29 20.57 5.19
C THR A 125 18.60 19.55 6.10
N CYS A 126 19.13 18.36 6.08
CA CYS A 126 18.81 17.35 7.07
C CYS A 126 19.56 17.60 8.39
N PRO A 127 18.99 17.24 9.54
CA PRO A 127 19.69 17.27 10.81
C PRO A 127 20.83 16.27 10.85
#